data_29cafefdfe7fe7b23175c1e357b3f47f
#
_entry.id   29cafefdfe7fe7b23175c1e357b3f47f
#
_cell.length_a   1.000
_cell.length_b   1.000
_cell.length_c   1.000
_cell.angle_alpha   90.00
_cell.angle_beta   90.00
_cell.angle_gamma   90.00
#
_symmetry.space_group_name_H-M   'P 1'
#
loop_
_entity.id
_entity.type
_entity.pdbx_description
1 polymer ?
#
loop_
_entity_poly.entity_id
_entity_poly.type
_entity_poly.pdbx_seq_one_letter_code
_entity_poly.pdbx_strand_id
1 'polypeptide(L)'
;MRAIAKKILETFSPELLYFLRMKRFKKILPEPFINHVDSLNASSVAIDIGANVGLVSELIARTGAKVIAFEPNEEAVKKLNVVASRFSNIEVNAVAAGIKNDTVKLFLHKDMGNSDEDLTQASSLKEEKPNVSSEFVQVVDEIDFADYIESLNKSIDLIKIDIEGYEIELINHLLDRQVLHNVGRVYLETHERKFEALRKATKEMKLRVKKEGFADKFFYDWH
;
A
#
# COMPACT_ATOMS: atom_id res chain seq x y z
N MET A 1 19.42 -6.80 26.19
CA MET A 1 19.18 -8.21 25.86
C MET A 1 18.42 -8.42 24.55
N ARG A 2 17.25 -7.76 24.28
CA ARG A 2 16.49 -7.95 23.03
C ARG A 2 17.25 -7.55 21.75
N ALA A 3 18.02 -6.46 21.77
CA ALA A 3 18.79 -6.00 20.61
C ALA A 3 19.94 -6.94 20.25
N ILE A 4 20.64 -7.48 21.25
CA ILE A 4 21.75 -8.45 21.06
C ILE A 4 21.19 -9.77 20.52
N ALA A 5 20.07 -10.27 21.06
CA ALA A 5 19.41 -11.47 20.54
C ALA A 5 18.92 -11.27 19.07
N LYS A 6 18.41 -10.09 18.73
CA LYS A 6 18.02 -9.74 17.36
C LYS A 6 19.25 -9.78 16.42
N LYS A 7 20.36 -9.15 16.82
CA LYS A 7 21.59 -9.11 16.02
C LYS A 7 22.21 -10.51 15.83
N ILE A 8 22.13 -11.36 16.85
CA ILE A 8 22.57 -12.78 16.77
C ILE A 8 21.68 -13.56 15.80
N LEU A 9 20.34 -13.40 15.87
CA LEU A 9 19.41 -14.05 14.94
C LEU A 9 19.59 -13.56 13.50
N GLU A 10 19.84 -12.26 13.29
CA GLU A 10 20.16 -11.70 11.98
C GLU A 10 21.40 -12.35 11.35
N THR A 11 22.40 -12.67 12.16
CA THR A 11 23.68 -13.23 11.69
C THR A 11 23.62 -14.74 11.48
N PHE A 12 22.92 -15.47 12.36
CA PHE A 12 22.96 -16.93 12.39
C PHE A 12 21.73 -17.62 11.81
N SER A 13 20.58 -16.93 11.72
CA SER A 13 19.36 -17.49 11.12
C SER A 13 18.43 -16.39 10.59
N PRO A 14 18.82 -15.73 9.49
CA PRO A 14 18.00 -14.67 8.87
C PRO A 14 16.60 -15.18 8.45
N GLU A 15 16.51 -16.44 8.04
CA GLU A 15 15.22 -17.07 7.67
C GLU A 15 14.27 -17.23 8.88
N LEU A 16 14.80 -17.64 10.04
CA LEU A 16 13.99 -17.74 11.25
C LEU A 16 13.52 -16.38 11.73
N LEU A 17 14.39 -15.38 11.73
CA LEU A 17 14.02 -14.01 12.09
C LEU A 17 12.93 -13.49 11.17
N TYR A 18 13.09 -13.71 9.88
CA TYR A 18 12.13 -13.37 8.87
C TYR A 18 10.78 -14.08 9.11
N PHE A 19 10.78 -15.40 9.33
CA PHE A 19 9.57 -16.17 9.64
C PHE A 19 8.83 -15.63 10.87
N LEU A 20 9.57 -15.30 11.93
CA LEU A 20 8.99 -14.70 13.15
C LEU A 20 8.39 -13.31 12.87
N ARG A 21 9.06 -12.48 12.03
CA ARG A 21 8.56 -11.17 11.61
C ARG A 21 7.24 -11.31 10.83
N MET A 22 7.18 -12.20 9.84
CA MET A 22 5.97 -12.45 9.05
C MET A 22 4.84 -13.04 9.88
N LYS A 23 5.15 -13.98 10.78
CA LYS A 23 4.15 -14.53 11.72
C LYS A 23 3.57 -13.44 12.64
N ARG A 24 4.40 -12.49 13.10
CA ARG A 24 3.95 -11.35 13.90
C ARG A 24 3.12 -10.37 13.06
N PHE A 25 3.56 -10.10 11.83
CA PHE A 25 2.86 -9.22 10.89
C PHE A 25 1.47 -9.76 10.55
N LYS A 26 1.35 -11.05 10.19
CA LYS A 26 0.03 -11.69 9.94
C LYS A 26 -0.95 -11.54 11.12
N LYS A 27 -0.48 -11.46 12.37
CA LYS A 27 -1.36 -11.34 13.54
C LYS A 27 -1.99 -9.97 13.72
N ILE A 28 -1.42 -8.93 13.12
CA ILE A 28 -1.94 -7.56 13.21
C ILE A 28 -2.82 -7.20 12.00
N LEU A 29 -2.81 -8.03 10.96
CA LEU A 29 -3.65 -7.84 9.79
C LEU A 29 -5.07 -8.36 10.03
N PRO A 30 -6.10 -7.71 9.44
CA PRO A 30 -7.48 -8.16 9.56
C PRO A 30 -7.69 -9.58 9.03
N GLU A 31 -8.43 -10.39 9.77
CA GLU A 31 -8.73 -11.76 9.39
C GLU A 31 -9.36 -11.87 7.98
N PRO A 32 -10.33 -11.02 7.56
CA PRO A 32 -10.88 -11.07 6.21
C PRO A 32 -9.83 -10.88 5.11
N PHE A 33 -8.80 -10.04 5.35
CA PHE A 33 -7.70 -9.85 4.42
C PHE A 33 -6.83 -11.10 4.34
N ILE A 34 -6.44 -11.67 5.48
CA ILE A 34 -5.62 -12.88 5.53
C ILE A 34 -6.32 -14.05 4.82
N ASN A 35 -7.60 -14.26 5.11
CA ASN A 35 -8.40 -15.32 4.48
C ASN A 35 -8.48 -15.14 2.96
N HIS A 36 -8.60 -13.90 2.49
CA HIS A 36 -8.60 -13.62 1.06
C HIS A 36 -7.20 -13.87 0.46
N VAL A 37 -6.13 -13.37 1.08
CA VAL A 37 -4.76 -13.63 0.62
C VAL A 37 -4.48 -15.13 0.56
N ASP A 38 -4.85 -15.89 1.60
CA ASP A 38 -4.62 -17.34 1.63
C ASP A 38 -5.44 -18.11 0.55
N SER A 39 -6.46 -17.47 -0.06
CA SER A 39 -7.22 -18.02 -1.21
C SER A 39 -6.61 -17.71 -2.57
N LEU A 40 -5.66 -16.77 -2.67
CA LEU A 40 -4.99 -16.41 -3.91
C LEU A 40 -4.04 -17.54 -4.38
N ASN A 41 -3.75 -17.55 -5.67
CA ASN A 41 -2.88 -18.54 -6.29
C ASN A 41 -2.16 -17.97 -7.53
N ALA A 42 -1.42 -18.78 -8.27
CA ALA A 42 -0.60 -18.35 -9.40
C ALA A 42 -1.40 -17.74 -10.59
N SER A 43 -2.72 -17.92 -10.64
CA SER A 43 -3.58 -17.27 -11.64
C SER A 43 -4.10 -15.90 -11.17
N SER A 44 -3.95 -15.59 -9.90
CA SER A 44 -4.45 -14.35 -9.29
C SER A 44 -3.54 -13.16 -9.55
N VAL A 45 -4.14 -11.97 -9.62
CA VAL A 45 -3.45 -10.68 -9.72
C VAL A 45 -3.82 -9.82 -8.53
N ALA A 46 -2.83 -9.33 -7.80
CA ALA A 46 -2.99 -8.42 -6.69
C ALA A 46 -2.18 -7.14 -6.90
N ILE A 47 -2.73 -6.00 -6.46
CA ILE A 47 -2.07 -4.71 -6.51
C ILE A 47 -1.91 -4.19 -5.08
N ASP A 48 -0.68 -3.76 -4.73
CA ASP A 48 -0.33 -3.19 -3.44
C ASP A 48 0.07 -1.73 -3.63
N ILE A 49 -0.85 -0.80 -3.32
CA ILE A 49 -0.63 0.65 -3.44
C ILE A 49 -0.21 1.19 -2.07
N GLY A 50 0.93 1.88 -2.05
CA GLY A 50 1.65 2.22 -0.83
C GLY A 50 2.33 0.97 -0.26
N ALA A 51 3.11 0.28 -1.11
CA ALA A 51 3.72 -0.99 -0.75
C ALA A 51 4.82 -0.84 0.31
N ASN A 52 5.33 0.38 0.50
CA ASN A 52 6.37 0.71 1.46
C ASN A 52 7.55 -0.29 1.35
N VAL A 53 7.97 -0.90 2.44
CA VAL A 53 9.08 -1.88 2.47
C VAL A 53 8.70 -3.29 1.99
N GLY A 54 7.48 -3.48 1.47
CA GLY A 54 7.03 -4.70 0.78
C GLY A 54 6.53 -5.83 1.67
N LEU A 55 6.10 -5.57 2.91
CA LEU A 55 5.60 -6.64 3.79
C LEU A 55 4.30 -7.27 3.28
N VAL A 56 3.36 -6.46 2.79
CA VAL A 56 2.10 -6.94 2.21
C VAL A 56 2.37 -7.60 0.87
N SER A 57 3.18 -6.95 0.01
CA SER A 57 3.60 -7.51 -1.28
C SER A 57 4.22 -8.90 -1.13
N GLU A 58 5.12 -9.09 -0.15
CA GLU A 58 5.72 -10.39 0.12
C GLU A 58 4.70 -11.42 0.62
N LEU A 59 3.79 -11.01 1.51
CA LEU A 59 2.75 -11.90 2.01
C LEU A 59 1.89 -12.46 0.87
N ILE A 60 1.49 -11.60 -0.07
CA ILE A 60 0.70 -11.98 -1.23
C ILE A 60 1.54 -12.84 -2.20
N ALA A 61 2.78 -12.44 -2.49
CA ALA A 61 3.64 -13.16 -3.44
C ALA A 61 3.89 -14.62 -3.06
N ARG A 62 3.88 -14.96 -1.76
CA ARG A 62 4.04 -16.33 -1.25
C ARG A 62 2.90 -17.27 -1.64
N THR A 63 1.75 -16.76 -2.06
CA THR A 63 0.64 -17.57 -2.59
C THR A 63 0.87 -17.98 -4.06
N GLY A 64 1.87 -17.41 -4.71
CA GLY A 64 2.13 -17.54 -6.14
C GLY A 64 1.43 -16.47 -6.99
N ALA A 65 0.53 -15.66 -6.43
CA ALA A 65 -0.17 -14.60 -7.16
C ALA A 65 0.81 -13.56 -7.73
N LYS A 66 0.52 -13.02 -8.92
CA LYS A 66 1.25 -11.86 -9.42
C LYS A 66 0.95 -10.66 -8.53
N VAL A 67 1.99 -10.01 -8.05
CA VAL A 67 1.90 -8.77 -7.25
C VAL A 67 2.45 -7.61 -8.06
N ILE A 68 1.68 -6.53 -8.13
CA ILE A 68 2.09 -5.26 -8.73
C ILE A 68 2.13 -4.24 -7.59
N ALA A 69 3.32 -3.83 -7.20
CA ALA A 69 3.56 -2.96 -6.07
C ALA A 69 3.85 -1.53 -6.53
N PHE A 70 3.16 -0.54 -5.95
CA PHE A 70 3.37 0.88 -6.18
C PHE A 70 3.89 1.55 -4.93
N GLU A 71 5.03 2.21 -5.03
CA GLU A 71 5.65 2.96 -3.94
C GLU A 71 6.50 4.10 -4.50
N PRO A 72 6.15 5.38 -4.21
CA PRO A 72 6.89 6.52 -4.72
C PRO A 72 8.14 6.89 -3.89
N ASN A 73 8.21 6.51 -2.59
CA ASN A 73 9.33 6.88 -1.72
C ASN A 73 10.58 6.08 -2.07
N GLU A 74 11.66 6.74 -2.52
CA GLU A 74 12.91 6.08 -2.95
C GLU A 74 13.52 5.18 -1.88
N GLU A 75 13.52 5.59 -0.60
CA GLU A 75 14.09 4.77 0.48
C GLU A 75 13.25 3.52 0.75
N ALA A 76 11.93 3.63 0.63
CA ALA A 76 11.04 2.49 0.71
C ALA A 76 11.23 1.56 -0.50
N VAL A 77 11.33 2.12 -1.72
CA VAL A 77 11.58 1.37 -2.96
C VAL A 77 12.86 0.56 -2.90
N LYS A 78 13.96 1.10 -2.32
CA LYS A 78 15.21 0.34 -2.13
C LYS A 78 14.97 -0.95 -1.32
N LYS A 79 14.18 -0.86 -0.25
CA LYS A 79 13.84 -2.01 0.61
C LYS A 79 12.86 -2.96 -0.07
N LEU A 80 11.85 -2.40 -0.75
CA LEU A 80 10.88 -3.16 -1.54
C LEU A 80 11.59 -3.98 -2.65
N ASN A 81 12.58 -3.41 -3.32
CA ASN A 81 13.38 -4.11 -4.33
C ASN A 81 14.18 -5.29 -3.73
N VAL A 82 14.67 -5.17 -2.47
CA VAL A 82 15.30 -6.30 -1.77
C VAL A 82 14.29 -7.42 -1.52
N VAL A 83 13.04 -7.09 -1.22
CA VAL A 83 11.95 -8.08 -1.11
C VAL A 83 11.68 -8.69 -2.49
N ALA A 84 11.43 -7.86 -3.50
CA ALA A 84 11.10 -8.30 -4.86
C ALA A 84 12.17 -9.19 -5.49
N SER A 85 13.46 -8.96 -5.20
CA SER A 85 14.54 -9.82 -5.71
C SER A 85 14.46 -11.29 -5.29
N ARG A 86 13.66 -11.60 -4.26
CA ARG A 86 13.41 -12.97 -3.77
C ARG A 86 12.18 -13.64 -4.40
N PHE A 87 11.37 -12.86 -5.17
CA PHE A 87 10.09 -13.31 -5.72
C PHE A 87 9.96 -12.88 -7.18
N SER A 88 9.97 -13.83 -8.12
CA SER A 88 9.82 -13.55 -9.55
C SER A 88 8.42 -13.04 -9.94
N ASN A 89 7.46 -13.12 -9.04
CA ASN A 89 6.06 -12.70 -9.21
C ASN A 89 5.75 -11.33 -8.59
N ILE A 90 6.75 -10.55 -8.12
CA ILE A 90 6.59 -9.16 -7.70
C ILE A 90 7.13 -8.23 -8.78
N GLU A 91 6.30 -7.30 -9.23
CA GLU A 91 6.65 -6.18 -10.09
C GLU A 91 6.62 -4.89 -9.28
N VAL A 92 7.70 -4.10 -9.29
CA VAL A 92 7.82 -2.86 -8.52
C VAL A 92 7.72 -1.66 -9.46
N ASN A 93 6.78 -0.77 -9.16
CA ASN A 93 6.58 0.51 -9.82
C ASN A 93 6.94 1.63 -8.85
N ALA A 94 8.07 2.30 -9.08
CA ALA A 94 8.58 3.39 -8.24
C ALA A 94 7.89 4.72 -8.57
N VAL A 95 6.55 4.74 -8.53
CA VAL A 95 5.70 5.89 -8.86
C VAL A 95 4.50 5.96 -7.92
N ALA A 96 3.90 7.13 -7.80
CA ALA A 96 2.64 7.31 -7.09
C ALA A 96 1.47 6.82 -7.96
N ALA A 97 0.59 6.00 -7.39
CA ALA A 97 -0.69 5.66 -8.01
C ALA A 97 -1.70 6.77 -7.67
N GLY A 98 -2.07 7.55 -8.65
CA GLY A 98 -2.92 8.72 -8.48
C GLY A 98 -4.01 8.86 -9.53
N ILE A 99 -4.35 10.10 -9.87
CA ILE A 99 -5.52 10.45 -10.70
C ILE A 99 -5.15 11.06 -12.06
N LYS A 100 -3.87 11.20 -12.33
CA LYS A 100 -3.34 11.80 -13.58
C LYS A 100 -1.89 11.38 -13.80
N ASN A 101 -1.40 11.53 -15.02
CA ASN A 101 0.01 11.40 -15.33
C ASN A 101 0.69 12.77 -15.14
N ASP A 102 1.48 12.91 -14.07
CA ASP A 102 2.13 14.18 -13.70
C ASP A 102 3.38 13.92 -12.85
N THR A 103 4.06 14.97 -12.50
CA THR A 103 5.14 14.96 -11.52
C THR A 103 4.68 15.71 -10.27
N VAL A 104 4.70 15.05 -9.11
CA VAL A 104 4.12 15.57 -7.87
C VAL A 104 5.15 15.60 -6.74
N LYS A 105 4.84 16.40 -5.72
CA LYS A 105 5.63 16.46 -4.49
C LYS A 105 5.16 15.40 -3.51
N LEU A 106 6.06 14.53 -3.08
CA LEU A 106 5.88 13.61 -1.96
C LEU A 106 6.50 14.23 -0.71
N PHE A 107 5.68 14.53 0.28
CA PHE A 107 6.11 15.08 1.57
C PHE A 107 6.52 13.94 2.50
N LEU A 108 7.76 13.98 2.99
CA LEU A 108 8.32 12.94 3.82
C LEU A 108 8.08 13.23 5.30
N HIS A 109 8.27 12.22 6.16
CA HIS A 109 8.10 12.40 7.60
C HIS A 109 9.08 13.45 8.14
N LYS A 110 8.61 14.32 9.03
CA LYS A 110 9.39 15.45 9.60
C LYS A 110 10.65 15.04 10.35
N ASP A 111 10.69 13.83 10.90
CA ASP A 111 11.86 13.28 11.62
C ASP A 111 12.80 12.47 10.72
N MET A 112 12.58 12.48 9.41
CA MET A 112 13.41 11.77 8.45
C MET A 112 14.84 12.33 8.49
N GLY A 113 15.82 11.48 8.81
CA GLY A 113 17.23 11.87 8.99
C GLY A 113 17.67 12.10 10.44
N ASN A 114 16.77 12.16 11.41
CA ASN A 114 17.08 12.40 12.83
C ASN A 114 16.87 11.17 13.73
N SER A 115 16.38 10.05 13.21
CA SER A 115 16.11 8.84 13.98
C SER A 115 16.66 7.60 13.27
N ASP A 116 17.05 6.60 14.07
CA ASP A 116 17.36 5.24 13.59
C ASP A 116 16.09 4.45 13.22
N GLU A 117 14.91 5.06 13.32
CA GLU A 117 13.63 4.46 13.02
C GLU A 117 13.32 4.54 11.52
N ASP A 118 12.64 3.52 11.03
CA ASP A 118 12.19 3.44 9.64
C ASP A 118 10.91 4.27 9.44
N LEU A 119 11.06 5.54 9.12
CA LEU A 119 9.97 6.52 8.97
C LEU A 119 9.41 6.58 7.54
N THR A 120 9.67 5.58 6.70
CA THR A 120 9.15 5.53 5.33
C THR A 120 7.62 5.42 5.27
N GLN A 121 6.98 4.96 6.35
CA GLN A 121 5.54 4.69 6.43
C GLN A 121 4.63 5.93 6.46
N ALA A 122 5.19 7.13 6.62
CA ALA A 122 4.40 8.33 6.87
C ALA A 122 4.48 9.38 5.76
N SER A 123 5.02 9.02 4.60
CA SER A 123 5.09 9.94 3.44
C SER A 123 3.72 10.15 2.81
N SER A 124 3.40 11.36 2.34
CA SER A 124 2.09 11.70 1.77
C SER A 124 2.21 12.66 0.59
N LEU A 125 1.26 12.59 -0.34
CA LEU A 125 1.08 13.62 -1.38
C LEU A 125 0.40 14.89 -0.86
N LYS A 126 -0.05 14.90 0.40
CA LYS A 126 -0.72 16.06 1.05
C LYS A 126 0.21 16.75 2.03
N GLU A 127 0.48 18.04 1.79
CA GLU A 127 1.32 18.88 2.65
C GLU A 127 0.69 19.16 4.02
N GLU A 128 -0.66 19.25 4.06
CA GLU A 128 -1.39 19.60 5.29
C GLU A 128 -1.36 18.51 6.36
N LYS A 129 -0.71 17.39 6.10
CA LYS A 129 -0.61 16.30 7.04
C LYS A 129 0.34 16.65 8.21
N PRO A 130 -0.07 16.53 9.48
CA PRO A 130 0.70 17.04 10.64
C PRO A 130 2.06 16.37 10.89
N ASN A 131 2.28 15.18 10.32
CA ASN A 131 3.49 14.39 10.52
C ASN A 131 4.48 14.44 9.35
N VAL A 132 4.18 15.20 8.29
CA VAL A 132 5.10 15.43 7.18
C VAL A 132 5.73 16.82 7.29
N SER A 133 6.81 17.04 6.57
CA SER A 133 7.53 18.32 6.53
C SER A 133 7.51 18.89 5.13
N SER A 134 7.26 20.19 5.01
CA SER A 134 7.47 20.94 3.77
C SER A 134 8.97 21.13 3.41
N GLU A 135 9.87 20.83 4.35
CA GLU A 135 11.33 20.89 4.12
C GLU A 135 11.87 19.58 3.53
N PHE A 136 11.23 18.45 3.82
CA PHE A 136 11.63 17.12 3.30
C PHE A 136 10.68 16.68 2.20
N VAL A 137 11.00 17.09 0.98
CA VAL A 137 10.16 16.83 -0.20
C VAL A 137 10.95 16.07 -1.25
N GLN A 138 10.35 15.03 -1.78
CA GLN A 138 10.83 14.30 -2.95
C GLN A 138 9.89 14.59 -4.13
N VAL A 139 10.45 14.78 -5.32
CA VAL A 139 9.67 14.89 -6.56
C VAL A 139 9.56 13.48 -7.15
N VAL A 140 8.33 13.05 -7.39
CA VAL A 140 8.02 11.70 -7.87
C VAL A 140 7.04 11.74 -9.04
N ASP A 141 7.10 10.74 -9.90
CA ASP A 141 6.10 10.58 -10.95
C ASP A 141 4.79 10.04 -10.35
N GLU A 142 3.67 10.59 -10.81
CA GLU A 142 2.31 10.11 -10.57
C GLU A 142 1.76 9.55 -11.87
N ILE A 143 1.10 8.40 -11.80
CA ILE A 143 0.37 7.84 -12.94
C ILE A 143 -1.13 7.90 -12.72
N ASP A 144 -1.91 8.06 -13.81
CA ASP A 144 -3.35 7.81 -13.77
C ASP A 144 -3.58 6.31 -13.54
N PHE A 145 -4.00 5.99 -12.31
CA PHE A 145 -4.15 4.59 -11.92
C PHE A 145 -5.38 3.93 -12.57
N ALA A 146 -6.39 4.70 -13.01
CA ALA A 146 -7.50 4.17 -13.78
C ALA A 146 -7.04 3.72 -15.17
N ASP A 147 -6.23 4.54 -15.88
CA ASP A 147 -5.61 4.17 -17.16
C ASP A 147 -4.74 2.90 -16.99
N TYR A 148 -4.01 2.82 -15.86
CA TYR A 148 -3.20 1.64 -15.57
C TYR A 148 -4.05 0.37 -15.42
N ILE A 149 -5.16 0.41 -14.65
CA ILE A 149 -6.10 -0.71 -14.52
C ILE A 149 -6.65 -1.14 -15.87
N GLU A 150 -7.09 -0.18 -16.71
CA GLU A 150 -7.59 -0.46 -18.07
C GLU A 150 -6.54 -1.14 -18.94
N SER A 151 -5.28 -0.67 -18.85
CA SER A 151 -4.17 -1.21 -19.66
C SER A 151 -3.81 -2.66 -19.33
N LEU A 152 -4.05 -3.10 -18.10
CA LEU A 152 -3.80 -4.49 -17.68
C LEU A 152 -4.65 -5.50 -18.45
N ASN A 153 -5.83 -5.10 -18.91
CA ASN A 153 -6.79 -5.95 -19.64
C ASN A 153 -7.00 -7.32 -18.95
N LYS A 154 -7.05 -7.32 -17.63
CA LYS A 154 -7.18 -8.50 -16.77
C LYS A 154 -8.05 -8.19 -15.55
N SER A 155 -8.68 -9.22 -14.99
CA SER A 155 -9.29 -9.10 -13.67
C SER A 155 -8.22 -8.97 -12.60
N ILE A 156 -8.50 -8.14 -11.59
CA ILE A 156 -7.67 -7.93 -10.43
C ILE A 156 -8.40 -8.54 -9.23
N ASP A 157 -7.81 -9.54 -8.58
CA ASP A 157 -8.46 -10.22 -7.46
C ASP A 157 -8.48 -9.34 -6.20
N LEU A 158 -7.39 -8.61 -5.96
CA LEU A 158 -7.19 -7.82 -4.76
C LEU A 158 -6.46 -6.51 -5.07
N ILE A 159 -6.96 -5.39 -4.53
CA ILE A 159 -6.22 -4.13 -4.39
C ILE A 159 -6.12 -3.79 -2.90
N LYS A 160 -4.90 -3.57 -2.39
CA LYS A 160 -4.67 -2.91 -1.10
C LYS A 160 -4.29 -1.45 -1.37
N ILE A 161 -4.87 -0.51 -0.63
CA ILE A 161 -4.60 0.93 -0.74
C ILE A 161 -4.32 1.48 0.64
N ASP A 162 -3.13 2.06 0.80
CA ASP A 162 -2.69 2.73 2.01
C ASP A 162 -1.66 3.78 1.59
N ILE A 163 -2.12 4.98 1.28
CA ILE A 163 -1.35 6.09 0.69
C ILE A 163 -1.46 7.38 1.49
N GLU A 164 -1.76 7.20 2.77
CA GLU A 164 -1.57 8.23 3.77
C GLU A 164 -2.35 9.53 3.51
N GLY A 165 -3.62 9.38 3.08
CA GLY A 165 -4.59 10.48 2.96
C GLY A 165 -4.99 10.84 1.53
N TYR A 166 -4.44 10.22 0.49
CA TYR A 166 -4.83 10.45 -0.92
C TYR A 166 -5.86 9.41 -1.43
N GLU A 167 -6.30 8.51 -0.55
CA GLU A 167 -7.24 7.43 -0.88
C GLU A 167 -8.57 7.92 -1.42
N ILE A 168 -9.06 9.05 -0.87
CA ILE A 168 -10.38 9.58 -1.20
C ILE A 168 -10.42 10.04 -2.66
N GLU A 169 -9.40 10.79 -3.07
CA GLU A 169 -9.24 11.26 -4.45
C GLU A 169 -9.12 10.09 -5.41
N LEU A 170 -8.25 9.13 -5.06
CA LEU A 170 -8.03 7.94 -5.88
C LEU A 170 -9.32 7.14 -6.07
N ILE A 171 -10.04 6.81 -4.98
CA ILE A 171 -11.28 6.02 -5.08
C ILE A 171 -12.36 6.78 -5.86
N ASN A 172 -12.52 8.08 -5.66
CA ASN A 172 -13.48 8.86 -6.43
C ASN A 172 -13.13 8.84 -7.93
N HIS A 173 -11.86 8.97 -8.28
CA HIS A 173 -11.40 8.87 -9.67
C HIS A 173 -11.70 7.50 -10.28
N LEU A 174 -11.41 6.39 -9.56
CA LEU A 174 -11.71 5.03 -10.03
C LEU A 174 -13.23 4.80 -10.24
N LEU A 175 -14.07 5.42 -9.41
CA LEU A 175 -15.53 5.40 -9.57
C LEU A 175 -15.94 6.21 -10.82
N ASP A 176 -15.40 7.42 -11.02
CA ASP A 176 -15.68 8.25 -12.20
C ASP A 176 -15.31 7.54 -13.50
N ARG A 177 -14.18 6.82 -13.50
CA ARG A 177 -13.68 6.04 -14.64
C ARG A 177 -14.34 4.66 -14.79
N GLN A 178 -15.18 4.24 -13.84
CA GLN A 178 -15.91 2.97 -13.83
C GLN A 178 -15.04 1.71 -13.95
N VAL A 179 -13.78 1.77 -13.51
CA VAL A 179 -12.81 0.67 -13.64
C VAL A 179 -12.94 -0.41 -12.57
N LEU A 180 -13.72 -0.17 -11.51
CA LEU A 180 -13.89 -1.08 -10.37
C LEU A 180 -14.68 -2.36 -10.69
N HIS A 181 -15.33 -2.44 -11.85
CA HIS A 181 -16.04 -3.65 -12.27
C HIS A 181 -15.12 -4.87 -12.36
N ASN A 182 -13.90 -4.68 -12.84
CA ASN A 182 -12.88 -5.73 -13.01
C ASN A 182 -12.06 -6.02 -11.75
N VAL A 183 -12.40 -5.39 -10.62
CA VAL A 183 -11.71 -5.56 -9.33
C VAL A 183 -12.55 -6.45 -8.43
N GLY A 184 -11.93 -7.49 -7.85
CA GLY A 184 -12.58 -8.40 -6.90
C GLY A 184 -12.82 -7.74 -5.55
N ARG A 185 -11.75 -7.38 -4.84
CA ARG A 185 -11.84 -6.73 -3.52
C ARG A 185 -10.83 -5.60 -3.35
N VAL A 186 -11.22 -4.58 -2.60
CA VAL A 186 -10.41 -3.42 -2.22
C VAL A 186 -10.29 -3.37 -0.71
N TYR A 187 -9.05 -3.43 -0.21
CA TYR A 187 -8.71 -3.22 1.20
C TYR A 187 -8.10 -1.83 1.34
N LEU A 188 -8.78 -0.96 2.05
CA LEU A 188 -8.51 0.47 2.11
C LEU A 188 -8.25 0.91 3.55
N GLU A 189 -7.06 1.44 3.85
CA GLU A 189 -6.84 2.22 5.06
C GLU A 189 -7.46 3.60 4.87
N THR A 190 -8.39 3.96 5.74
CA THR A 190 -8.97 5.30 5.74
C THR A 190 -8.42 6.08 6.93
N HIS A 191 -7.79 7.21 6.67
CA HIS A 191 -7.06 7.97 7.68
C HIS A 191 -7.94 8.96 8.47
N GLU A 192 -9.26 8.86 8.40
CA GLU A 192 -10.20 9.74 9.09
C GLU A 192 -10.12 9.67 10.63
N ARG A 193 -9.60 8.58 11.19
CA ARG A 193 -9.35 8.48 12.65
C ARG A 193 -8.15 9.31 13.09
N LYS A 194 -7.13 9.40 12.22
CA LYS A 194 -5.89 10.16 12.46
C LYS A 194 -6.08 11.64 12.11
N PHE A 195 -6.92 11.95 11.09
CA PHE A 195 -7.08 13.30 10.54
C PHE A 195 -8.56 13.68 10.45
N GLU A 196 -9.02 14.54 11.37
CA GLU A 196 -10.43 14.97 11.44
C GLU A 196 -10.94 15.63 10.16
N ALA A 197 -10.08 16.37 9.46
CA ALA A 197 -10.40 17.00 8.18
C ALA A 197 -10.88 16.01 7.10
N LEU A 198 -10.43 14.74 7.19
CA LEU A 198 -10.82 13.71 6.22
C LEU A 198 -12.17 13.04 6.52
N ARG A 199 -12.73 13.21 7.73
CA ARG A 199 -13.94 12.48 8.17
C ARG A 199 -15.16 12.68 7.25
N LYS A 200 -15.41 13.92 6.86
CA LYS A 200 -16.56 14.24 5.99
C LYS A 200 -16.37 13.63 4.61
N ALA A 201 -15.22 13.86 3.99
CA ALA A 201 -14.92 13.36 2.65
C ALA A 201 -14.87 11.82 2.59
N THR A 202 -14.28 11.15 3.62
CA THR A 202 -14.32 9.69 3.73
C THR A 202 -15.74 9.16 3.84
N LYS A 203 -16.61 9.80 4.63
CA LYS A 203 -18.02 9.40 4.74
C LYS A 203 -18.76 9.54 3.39
N GLU A 204 -18.53 10.63 2.68
CA GLU A 204 -19.13 10.88 1.36
C GLU A 204 -18.64 9.86 0.33
N MET A 205 -17.34 9.56 0.30
CA MET A 205 -16.76 8.50 -0.54
C MET A 205 -17.38 7.13 -0.24
N LYS A 206 -17.49 6.72 1.04
CA LYS A 206 -18.11 5.44 1.43
C LYS A 206 -19.58 5.35 1.00
N LEU A 207 -20.33 6.45 1.11
CA LEU A 207 -21.71 6.53 0.62
C LEU A 207 -21.79 6.41 -0.90
N ARG A 208 -20.85 7.02 -1.63
CA ARG A 208 -20.73 6.92 -3.09
C ARG A 208 -20.44 5.50 -3.52
N VAL A 209 -19.43 4.84 -2.94
CA VAL A 209 -19.12 3.42 -3.18
C VAL A 209 -20.35 2.54 -3.02
N LYS A 210 -21.13 2.76 -1.95
CA LYS A 210 -22.38 2.03 -1.72
C LYS A 210 -23.45 2.33 -2.78
N LYS A 211 -23.63 3.60 -3.14
CA LYS A 211 -24.62 4.03 -4.14
C LYS A 211 -24.35 3.44 -5.52
N GLU A 212 -23.06 3.31 -5.88
CA GLU A 212 -22.62 2.74 -7.15
C GLU A 212 -22.54 1.20 -7.17
N GLY A 213 -22.95 0.53 -6.07
CA GLY A 213 -23.08 -0.93 -6.01
C GLY A 213 -21.80 -1.70 -5.68
N PHE A 214 -20.75 -1.03 -5.16
CA PHE A 214 -19.47 -1.66 -4.84
C PHE A 214 -19.26 -1.95 -3.36
N ALA A 215 -20.29 -1.78 -2.50
CA ALA A 215 -20.13 -1.88 -1.04
C ALA A 215 -19.57 -3.23 -0.56
N ASP A 216 -19.90 -4.31 -1.23
CA ASP A 216 -19.45 -5.68 -0.93
C ASP A 216 -17.99 -5.95 -1.33
N LYS A 217 -17.42 -5.12 -2.20
CA LYS A 217 -16.02 -5.21 -2.61
C LYS A 217 -15.08 -4.48 -1.67
N PHE A 218 -15.54 -3.49 -0.87
CA PHE A 218 -14.69 -2.60 -0.07
C PHE A 218 -14.63 -3.01 1.39
N PHE A 219 -13.41 -3.10 1.90
CA PHE A 219 -13.08 -3.31 3.32
C PHE A 219 -12.28 -2.10 3.82
N TYR A 220 -12.85 -1.39 4.81
CA TYR A 220 -12.28 -0.15 5.35
C TYR A 220 -11.55 -0.33 6.69
N ASP A 221 -11.62 -1.50 7.28
CA ASP A 221 -10.98 -1.82 8.55
C ASP A 221 -9.62 -2.49 8.29
N TRP A 222 -8.73 -1.72 7.64
CA TRP A 222 -7.39 -2.19 7.33
C TRP A 222 -6.50 -2.25 8.60
N HIS A 223 -6.78 -1.39 9.61
CA HIS A 223 -6.14 -1.38 10.95
C HIS A 223 -7.13 -1.12 12.06
#